data_e6dce098d032b462be6d41bfbb6bc362
#
_entry.id   e6dce098d032b462be6d41bfbb6bc362
#
_cell.length_a   1.000
_cell.length_b   1.000
_cell.length_c   1.000
_cell.angle_alpha   90.00
_cell.angle_beta   90.00
_cell.angle_gamma   90.00
#
_symmetry.space_group_name_H-M   'P 1'
#
loop_
_entity.id
_entity.type
_entity.pdbx_description
1 polymer ?
#
loop_
_entity_poly.entity_id
_entity_poly.type
_entity_poly.pdbx_seq_one_letter_code
_entity_poly.pdbx_strand_id
1 'polypeptide(L)'
;MKYKILENPNCEDAYGLVEEALRKKATITIYACCKVTYEGRALSELNWGERIILIKPDGSFLIHQEKKVEPVNWQPPKSKTRGYIQDDNLILESHRRTPKELLIVEIRKVQYITYANIEDFEELEQAGYEKDMGDMIMEKPHMIEEGFKPTAREYSVEHGFIDILGKDRDNNLMILELKARKAGVSAVKQLKRYLTDFEDDDNDYLKECRVQKKTLRKYKESLRTMEEE
;
A
#
# COMPACT_ATOMS: atom_id res chain seq x y z
N MET A 1 29.53 4.48 11.58
CA MET A 1 29.23 3.04 11.49
C MET A 1 27.86 2.91 10.87
N LYS A 2 27.72 2.13 9.80
CA LYS A 2 26.47 2.02 9.02
C LYS A 2 25.37 1.21 9.74
N TYR A 3 25.77 0.33 10.67
CA TYR A 3 24.85 -0.45 11.49
C TYR A 3 25.47 -0.79 12.87
N LYS A 4 24.64 -1.17 13.83
CA LYS A 4 25.04 -1.68 15.15
C LYS A 4 24.06 -2.74 15.60
N ILE A 5 24.52 -3.77 16.28
CA ILE A 5 23.74 -4.89 16.79
C ILE A 5 24.08 -5.11 18.26
N LEU A 6 23.05 -5.42 19.06
CA LEU A 6 23.19 -5.94 20.43
C LEU A 6 22.39 -7.25 20.52
N GLU A 7 23.01 -8.26 21.09
CA GLU A 7 22.42 -9.59 21.36
C GLU A 7 22.15 -9.73 22.85
N ASN A 8 20.93 -10.11 23.20
CA ASN A 8 20.44 -10.27 24.57
C ASN A 8 20.80 -9.07 25.51
N PRO A 9 20.63 -7.82 25.05
CA PRO A 9 20.90 -6.66 25.91
C PRO A 9 19.87 -6.60 27.04
N ASN A 10 20.23 -5.94 28.14
CA ASN A 10 19.24 -5.47 29.10
C ASN A 10 18.41 -4.32 28.49
N CYS A 11 17.31 -3.93 29.14
CA CYS A 11 16.40 -2.92 28.59
C CYS A 11 17.05 -1.53 28.52
N GLU A 12 17.98 -1.17 29.41
CA GLU A 12 18.70 0.11 29.40
C GLU A 12 19.66 0.21 28.21
N ASP A 13 20.44 -0.84 27.94
CA ASP A 13 21.32 -0.89 26.76
C ASP A 13 20.53 -0.86 25.47
N ALA A 14 19.41 -1.59 25.41
CA ALA A 14 18.49 -1.55 24.27
C ALA A 14 17.88 -0.17 24.06
N TYR A 15 17.47 0.52 25.13
CA TYR A 15 17.00 1.90 25.11
C TYR A 15 18.07 2.85 24.56
N GLY A 16 19.31 2.75 25.05
CA GLY A 16 20.41 3.55 24.53
C GLY A 16 20.63 3.38 23.02
N LEU A 17 20.46 2.15 22.51
CA LEU A 17 20.55 1.89 21.06
C LEU A 17 19.37 2.48 20.31
N VAL A 18 18.13 2.41 20.83
CA VAL A 18 16.94 3.04 20.24
C VAL A 18 17.13 4.54 20.10
N GLU A 19 17.55 5.21 21.19
CA GLU A 19 17.78 6.66 21.19
C GLU A 19 18.87 7.06 20.18
N GLU A 20 19.97 6.30 20.12
CA GLU A 20 21.02 6.51 19.13
C GLU A 20 20.47 6.39 17.69
N ALA A 21 19.68 5.36 17.42
CA ALA A 21 19.12 5.07 16.12
C ALA A 21 18.08 6.11 15.69
N LEU A 22 17.18 6.51 16.58
CA LEU A 22 16.17 7.54 16.30
C LEU A 22 16.82 8.90 15.96
N ARG A 23 17.88 9.28 16.69
CA ARG A 23 18.66 10.50 16.41
C ARG A 23 19.35 10.43 15.05
N LYS A 24 19.84 9.25 14.65
CA LYS A 24 20.48 9.02 13.34
C LYS A 24 19.48 8.83 12.20
N LYS A 25 18.18 8.81 12.49
CA LYS A 25 17.13 8.47 11.52
C LYS A 25 17.43 7.12 10.83
N ALA A 26 17.86 6.14 11.60
CA ALA A 26 18.17 4.79 11.12
C ALA A 26 16.93 3.88 11.18
N THR A 27 16.91 2.84 10.36
CA THR A 27 15.93 1.77 10.50
C THR A 27 16.30 0.89 11.68
N ILE A 28 15.35 0.61 12.57
CA ILE A 28 15.52 -0.20 13.78
C ILE A 28 14.75 -1.49 13.62
N THR A 29 15.37 -2.62 13.94
CA THR A 29 14.70 -3.92 14.06
C THR A 29 14.94 -4.49 15.45
N ILE A 30 13.88 -4.94 16.11
CA ILE A 30 13.94 -5.53 17.46
C ILE A 30 13.20 -6.87 17.43
N TYR A 31 13.84 -7.92 17.93
CA TYR A 31 13.17 -9.16 18.30
C TYR A 31 13.07 -9.22 19.83
N ALA A 32 11.83 -9.24 20.33
CA ALA A 32 11.58 -9.04 21.75
C ALA A 32 10.31 -9.73 22.25
N CYS A 33 10.30 -10.07 23.54
CA CYS A 33 9.07 -10.40 24.25
C CYS A 33 8.41 -9.10 24.74
N CYS A 34 7.24 -8.80 24.16
CA CYS A 34 6.55 -7.53 24.39
C CYS A 34 5.03 -7.68 24.53
N LYS A 35 4.43 -6.70 25.18
CA LYS A 35 2.99 -6.42 25.23
C LYS A 35 2.71 -5.20 24.35
N VAL A 36 1.57 -5.16 23.67
CA VAL A 36 1.23 -4.07 22.76
C VAL A 36 -0.16 -3.54 23.07
N THR A 37 -0.28 -2.23 23.21
CA THR A 37 -1.56 -1.53 23.37
C THR A 37 -1.68 -0.47 22.28
N TYR A 38 -2.84 -0.44 21.61
CA TYR A 38 -3.16 0.56 20.61
C TYR A 38 -4.44 1.28 21.01
N GLU A 39 -4.39 2.61 20.99
CA GLU A 39 -5.50 3.52 21.23
C GLU A 39 -5.67 4.44 20.02
N GLY A 40 -6.88 4.47 19.45
CA GLY A 40 -7.19 5.28 18.29
C GLY A 40 -8.61 5.05 17.80
N ARG A 41 -8.78 4.70 16.52
CA ARG A 41 -10.08 4.33 15.96
C ARG A 41 -10.73 3.10 16.62
N ALA A 42 -9.91 2.29 17.26
CA ALA A 42 -10.29 1.16 18.10
C ALA A 42 -9.31 1.09 19.27
N LEU A 43 -9.70 0.39 20.33
CA LEU A 43 -8.79 -0.04 21.39
C LEU A 43 -8.43 -1.50 21.12
N SER A 44 -7.14 -1.82 21.06
CA SER A 44 -6.69 -3.20 20.94
C SER A 44 -5.49 -3.46 21.85
N GLU A 45 -5.42 -4.68 22.37
CA GLU A 45 -4.35 -5.15 23.24
C GLU A 45 -3.86 -6.52 22.79
N LEU A 46 -2.55 -6.67 22.71
CA LEU A 46 -1.86 -7.94 22.51
C LEU A 46 -1.02 -8.22 23.75
N ASN A 47 -1.38 -9.27 24.47
CA ASN A 47 -0.66 -9.68 25.66
C ASN A 47 0.77 -10.15 25.34
N TRP A 48 1.57 -10.45 26.35
CA TRP A 48 2.98 -10.85 26.23
C TRP A 48 3.22 -11.93 25.19
N GLY A 49 4.17 -11.70 24.32
CA GLY A 49 4.58 -12.64 23.29
C GLY A 49 5.82 -12.16 22.53
N GLU A 50 6.47 -13.07 21.85
CA GLU A 50 7.65 -12.78 21.03
C GLU A 50 7.22 -12.19 19.68
N ARG A 51 7.82 -11.05 19.30
CA ARG A 51 7.46 -10.27 18.11
C ARG A 51 8.67 -9.61 17.49
N ILE A 52 8.56 -9.33 16.20
CA ILE A 52 9.48 -8.48 15.49
C ILE A 52 8.88 -7.08 15.42
N ILE A 53 9.64 -6.08 15.85
CA ILE A 53 9.30 -4.67 15.78
C ILE A 53 10.22 -4.02 14.76
N LEU A 54 9.65 -3.27 13.82
CA LEU A 54 10.36 -2.53 12.79
C LEU A 54 9.97 -1.05 12.86
N ILE A 55 10.96 -0.18 13.02
CA ILE A 55 10.78 1.27 13.04
C ILE A 55 11.61 1.87 11.91
N LYS A 56 10.97 2.64 11.01
CA LYS A 56 11.61 3.23 9.85
C LYS A 56 11.87 4.73 10.04
N PRO A 57 12.83 5.30 9.30
CA PRO A 57 13.16 6.74 9.34
C PRO A 57 11.99 7.67 9.02
N ASP A 58 11.02 7.21 8.22
CA ASP A 58 9.82 7.95 7.85
C ASP A 58 8.77 8.03 8.96
N GLY A 59 8.99 7.32 10.07
CA GLY A 59 8.09 7.21 11.23
C GLY A 59 7.15 6.01 11.18
N SER A 60 7.23 5.17 10.16
CA SER A 60 6.49 3.91 10.13
C SER A 60 6.94 3.01 11.28
N PHE A 61 5.97 2.42 11.99
CA PHE A 61 6.20 1.50 13.10
C PHE A 61 5.36 0.25 12.88
N LEU A 62 5.97 -0.92 12.75
CA LEU A 62 5.31 -2.17 12.42
C LEU A 62 5.64 -3.24 13.47
N ILE A 63 4.64 -4.07 13.80
CA ILE A 63 4.79 -5.20 14.73
C ILE A 63 4.30 -6.46 14.02
N HIS A 64 5.18 -7.45 13.93
CA HIS A 64 4.91 -8.74 13.30
C HIS A 64 4.93 -9.88 14.31
N GLN A 65 4.05 -10.84 14.11
CA GLN A 65 4.04 -12.15 14.75
C GLN A 65 4.72 -13.17 13.83
N GLU A 66 4.86 -14.41 14.30
CA GLU A 66 5.47 -15.53 13.54
C GLU A 66 4.66 -15.98 12.32
N LYS A 67 3.48 -15.46 12.12
CA LYS A 67 2.56 -15.82 11.03
C LYS A 67 1.84 -14.60 10.48
N LYS A 68 1.23 -14.77 9.31
CA LYS A 68 0.59 -13.75 8.47
C LYS A 68 1.59 -12.82 7.80
N VAL A 69 1.22 -12.34 6.63
CA VAL A 69 2.02 -11.38 5.84
C VAL A 69 1.90 -9.97 6.42
N GLU A 70 0.71 -9.60 6.86
CA GLU A 70 0.41 -8.28 7.39
C GLU A 70 0.93 -8.11 8.83
N PRO A 71 1.43 -6.92 9.21
CA PRO A 71 1.74 -6.63 10.60
C PRO A 71 0.47 -6.74 11.47
N VAL A 72 0.63 -7.27 12.68
CA VAL A 72 -0.50 -7.39 13.62
C VAL A 72 -0.95 -6.05 14.18
N ASN A 73 -0.02 -5.09 14.23
CA ASN A 73 -0.29 -3.69 14.57
C ASN A 73 0.74 -2.78 13.89
N TRP A 74 0.37 -1.54 13.57
CA TRP A 74 1.25 -0.62 12.88
C TRP A 74 0.82 0.84 13.02
N GLN A 75 1.79 1.74 12.84
CA GLN A 75 1.59 3.18 12.64
C GLN A 75 2.15 3.59 11.28
N PRO A 76 1.47 4.47 10.53
CA PRO A 76 1.90 4.91 9.20
C PRO A 76 3.09 5.87 9.27
N PRO A 77 3.68 6.23 8.10
CA PRO A 77 4.66 7.30 7.99
C PRO A 77 4.21 8.60 8.68
N LYS A 78 5.18 9.41 9.12
CA LYS A 78 5.01 10.68 9.87
C LYS A 78 4.52 10.50 11.32
N SER A 79 4.43 9.28 11.84
CA SER A 79 4.28 9.02 13.27
C SER A 79 5.59 9.36 14.00
N LYS A 80 5.49 9.70 15.27
CA LYS A 80 6.65 10.06 16.11
C LYS A 80 6.85 9.02 17.19
N THR A 81 7.98 8.33 17.13
CA THR A 81 8.37 7.34 18.12
C THR A 81 9.28 7.96 19.18
N ARG A 82 9.07 7.57 20.45
CA ARG A 82 9.98 7.82 21.57
C ARG A 82 10.15 6.54 22.39
N GLY A 83 11.27 6.42 23.09
CA GLY A 83 11.54 5.36 24.04
C GLY A 83 11.76 5.91 25.44
N TYR A 84 11.55 5.09 26.46
CA TYR A 84 11.94 5.34 27.85
C TYR A 84 11.94 4.03 28.65
N ILE A 85 12.53 4.05 29.85
CA ILE A 85 12.49 2.92 30.79
C ILE A 85 11.42 3.17 31.83
N GLN A 86 10.60 2.16 32.10
CA GLN A 86 9.61 2.16 33.17
C GLN A 86 9.52 0.75 33.78
N ASP A 87 9.66 0.62 35.08
CA ASP A 87 9.58 -0.64 35.84
C ASP A 87 10.50 -1.73 35.21
N ASP A 88 11.75 -1.36 34.93
CA ASP A 88 12.78 -2.17 34.28
C ASP A 88 12.45 -2.64 32.84
N ASN A 89 11.31 -2.21 32.29
CA ASN A 89 10.91 -2.50 30.90
C ASN A 89 11.28 -1.33 29.97
N LEU A 90 11.61 -1.66 28.73
CA LEU A 90 11.73 -0.67 27.66
C LEU A 90 10.33 -0.40 27.08
N ILE A 91 9.90 0.86 27.16
CA ILE A 91 8.65 1.32 26.57
C ILE A 91 8.95 2.08 25.29
N LEU A 92 8.28 1.67 24.20
CA LEU A 92 8.28 2.40 22.94
C LEU A 92 6.87 2.93 22.69
N GLU A 93 6.76 4.24 22.46
CA GLU A 93 5.50 4.89 22.11
C GLU A 93 5.60 5.49 20.71
N SER A 94 4.62 5.22 19.88
CA SER A 94 4.47 5.84 18.57
C SER A 94 3.16 6.63 18.51
N HIS A 95 3.28 7.93 18.26
CA HIS A 95 2.18 8.89 18.23
C HIS A 95 1.89 9.34 16.81
N ARG A 96 0.64 9.23 16.40
CA ARG A 96 0.09 9.87 15.20
C ARG A 96 -0.82 11.02 15.60
N ARG A 97 -0.72 12.16 14.92
CA ARG A 97 -1.52 13.36 15.25
C ARG A 97 -2.90 13.37 14.58
N THR A 98 -2.96 12.93 13.32
CA THR A 98 -4.20 12.99 12.53
C THR A 98 -4.37 11.70 11.72
N PRO A 99 -5.38 10.86 12.03
CA PRO A 99 -6.17 10.89 13.26
C PRO A 99 -5.29 10.69 14.50
N LYS A 100 -5.78 11.08 15.69
CA LYS A 100 -5.02 10.90 16.94
C LYS A 100 -4.97 9.40 17.28
N GLU A 101 -3.79 8.83 17.26
CA GLU A 101 -3.55 7.41 17.55
C GLU A 101 -2.27 7.29 18.40
N LEU A 102 -2.27 6.32 19.30
CA LEU A 102 -1.17 5.97 20.16
C LEU A 102 -0.93 4.47 20.12
N LEU A 103 0.30 4.07 19.83
CA LEU A 103 0.76 2.69 19.90
C LEU A 103 1.83 2.60 20.99
N ILE A 104 1.61 1.75 21.98
CA ILE A 104 2.53 1.52 23.11
C ILE A 104 3.02 0.08 23.04
N VAL A 105 4.32 -0.10 23.08
CA VAL A 105 4.97 -1.41 23.15
C VAL A 105 5.82 -1.47 24.40
N GLU A 106 5.41 -2.32 25.34
CA GLU A 106 6.12 -2.62 26.57
C GLU A 106 6.98 -3.87 26.37
N ILE A 107 8.30 -3.74 26.51
CA ILE A 107 9.30 -4.78 26.23
C ILE A 107 9.99 -5.16 27.53
N ARG A 108 9.84 -6.41 27.96
CA ARG A 108 10.50 -6.95 29.15
C ARG A 108 11.77 -7.73 28.87
N LYS A 109 11.98 -8.19 27.64
CA LYS A 109 13.15 -8.94 27.22
C LYS A 109 13.44 -8.71 25.76
N VAL A 110 14.65 -8.32 25.44
CA VAL A 110 15.16 -8.16 24.08
C VAL A 110 16.08 -9.32 23.76
N GLN A 111 15.81 -10.10 22.71
CA GLN A 111 16.70 -11.14 22.20
C GLN A 111 17.78 -10.54 21.32
N TYR A 112 17.42 -9.67 20.39
CA TYR A 112 18.37 -8.82 19.70
C TYR A 112 17.74 -7.49 19.28
N ILE A 113 18.56 -6.49 19.13
CA ILE A 113 18.20 -5.20 18.54
C ILE A 113 19.30 -4.73 17.61
N THR A 114 18.91 -4.21 16.49
CA THR A 114 19.83 -3.64 15.50
C THR A 114 19.28 -2.35 14.93
N TYR A 115 20.17 -1.44 14.55
CA TYR A 115 19.83 -0.39 13.62
C TYR A 115 20.77 -0.40 12.42
N ALA A 116 20.26 0.09 11.28
CA ALA A 116 21.06 0.30 10.07
C ALA A 116 20.61 1.58 9.36
N ASN A 117 21.57 2.35 8.84
CA ASN A 117 21.30 3.38 7.85
C ASN A 117 21.17 2.70 6.49
N ILE A 118 19.92 2.47 6.10
CA ILE A 118 19.56 1.87 4.81
C ILE A 118 19.35 3.01 3.83
N GLU A 119 20.09 2.97 2.73
CA GLU A 119 19.96 3.88 1.59
C GLU A 119 19.51 3.03 0.40
N ASP A 120 18.35 3.36 -0.14
CA ASP A 120 17.79 2.74 -1.33
C ASP A 120 17.35 3.87 -2.25
N PHE A 121 17.93 3.95 -3.43
CA PHE A 121 17.66 4.95 -4.45
C PHE A 121 16.87 4.35 -5.63
N GLU A 122 16.60 3.05 -5.56
CA GLU A 122 15.84 2.36 -6.57
C GLU A 122 14.34 2.52 -6.28
N GLU A 123 13.62 3.01 -7.24
CA GLU A 123 12.16 2.97 -7.22
C GLU A 123 11.73 1.58 -7.70
N LEU A 124 10.70 1.02 -7.04
CA LEU A 124 10.07 -0.20 -7.52
C LEU A 124 9.49 0.10 -8.90
N GLU A 125 10.18 -0.31 -9.96
CA GLU A 125 9.57 -0.38 -11.28
C GLU A 125 8.45 -1.43 -11.20
N GLN A 126 7.26 -0.95 -10.88
CA GLN A 126 6.07 -1.72 -11.19
C GLN A 126 5.99 -1.72 -12.71
N ALA A 127 6.43 -2.82 -13.34
CA ALA A 127 5.98 -3.14 -14.69
C ALA A 127 4.46 -3.03 -14.66
N GLY A 128 3.96 -1.91 -15.20
CA GLY A 128 2.58 -1.50 -14.95
C GLY A 128 1.64 -2.40 -15.70
N TYR A 129 1.20 -3.48 -15.08
CA TYR A 129 0.14 -4.33 -15.64
C TYR A 129 -1.04 -3.53 -16.20
N GLU A 130 -1.37 -2.37 -15.59
CA GLU A 130 -2.42 -1.47 -16.08
C GLU A 130 -1.93 -0.67 -17.30
N LYS A 131 -0.67 -0.22 -17.32
CA LYS A 131 -0.06 0.48 -18.44
C LYS A 131 0.12 -0.46 -19.63
N ASP A 132 0.67 -1.65 -19.41
CA ASP A 132 0.88 -2.67 -20.44
C ASP A 132 -0.45 -3.14 -21.01
N MET A 133 -1.48 -3.31 -20.15
CA MET A 133 -2.85 -3.59 -20.59
C MET A 133 -3.41 -2.48 -21.47
N GLY A 134 -3.17 -1.22 -21.10
CA GLY A 134 -3.58 -0.06 -21.89
C GLY A 134 -2.91 -0.04 -23.26
N ASP A 135 -1.59 -0.26 -23.33
CA ASP A 135 -0.84 -0.32 -24.58
C ASP A 135 -1.35 -1.45 -25.49
N MET A 136 -1.57 -2.64 -24.94
CA MET A 136 -2.11 -3.78 -25.66
C MET A 136 -3.52 -3.53 -26.22
N ILE A 137 -4.40 -2.86 -25.47
CA ILE A 137 -5.75 -2.50 -25.93
C ILE A 137 -5.69 -1.47 -27.06
N MET A 138 -4.78 -0.50 -26.99
CA MET A 138 -4.58 0.47 -28.07
C MET A 138 -4.08 -0.19 -29.34
N GLU A 139 -3.18 -1.18 -29.25
CA GLU A 139 -2.66 -1.94 -30.39
C GLU A 139 -3.67 -2.95 -30.96
N LYS A 140 -4.44 -3.61 -30.06
CA LYS A 140 -5.38 -4.68 -30.39
C LYS A 140 -6.77 -4.43 -29.80
N PRO A 141 -7.50 -3.40 -30.28
CA PRO A 141 -8.79 -2.99 -29.69
C PRO A 141 -9.86 -4.09 -29.68
N HIS A 142 -9.81 -5.02 -30.64
CA HIS A 142 -10.72 -6.16 -30.76
C HIS A 142 -10.68 -7.09 -29.53
N MET A 143 -9.66 -6.99 -28.69
CA MET A 143 -9.60 -7.73 -27.42
C MET A 143 -10.72 -7.32 -26.44
N ILE A 144 -11.17 -6.08 -26.51
CA ILE A 144 -12.30 -5.58 -25.71
C ILE A 144 -13.60 -6.07 -26.35
N GLU A 145 -13.85 -5.63 -27.58
CA GLU A 145 -14.94 -6.12 -28.43
C GLU A 145 -14.63 -5.85 -29.90
N GLU A 146 -15.27 -6.62 -30.80
CA GLU A 146 -15.12 -6.40 -32.21
C GLU A 146 -15.74 -5.07 -32.63
N GLY A 147 -14.95 -4.22 -33.29
CA GLY A 147 -15.36 -2.88 -33.70
C GLY A 147 -15.09 -1.77 -32.66
N PHE A 148 -14.53 -2.09 -31.50
CA PHE A 148 -14.07 -1.07 -30.55
C PHE A 148 -12.97 -0.19 -31.16
N LYS A 149 -13.13 1.14 -31.03
CA LYS A 149 -12.19 2.16 -31.55
C LYS A 149 -11.73 3.03 -30.35
N PRO A 150 -10.55 2.78 -29.78
CA PRO A 150 -9.99 3.66 -28.77
C PRO A 150 -9.65 5.02 -29.40
N THR A 151 -9.96 6.12 -28.70
CA THR A 151 -9.75 7.50 -29.15
C THR A 151 -8.73 8.25 -28.31
N ALA A 152 -8.65 7.95 -27.01
CA ALA A 152 -7.69 8.60 -26.12
C ALA A 152 -7.28 7.65 -25.00
N ARG A 153 -6.07 7.88 -24.47
CA ARG A 153 -5.51 7.27 -23.27
C ARG A 153 -5.31 8.31 -22.21
N GLU A 154 -5.46 7.95 -20.91
CA GLU A 154 -5.29 8.88 -19.76
C GLU A 154 -6.07 10.17 -19.96
N TYR A 155 -7.31 10.06 -20.41
CA TYR A 155 -8.15 11.20 -20.72
C TYR A 155 -8.57 11.93 -19.44
N SER A 156 -8.19 13.21 -19.33
CA SER A 156 -8.48 14.05 -18.16
C SER A 156 -9.94 14.47 -18.12
N VAL A 157 -10.61 14.24 -16.99
CA VAL A 157 -11.97 14.68 -16.68
C VAL A 157 -11.98 15.39 -15.32
N GLU A 158 -13.08 16.02 -14.93
CA GLU A 158 -13.17 16.76 -13.66
C GLU A 158 -12.86 15.86 -12.44
N HIS A 159 -13.30 14.63 -12.47
CA HIS A 159 -13.13 13.67 -11.37
C HIS A 159 -11.89 12.78 -11.47
N GLY A 160 -10.96 13.03 -12.41
CA GLY A 160 -9.69 12.30 -12.53
C GLY A 160 -9.27 11.99 -13.97
N PHE A 161 -8.72 10.79 -14.18
CA PHE A 161 -8.26 10.33 -15.48
C PHE A 161 -8.94 9.03 -15.85
N ILE A 162 -9.46 8.95 -17.07
CA ILE A 162 -10.02 7.74 -17.67
C ILE A 162 -8.87 7.00 -18.36
N ASP A 163 -8.65 5.73 -18.01
CA ASP A 163 -7.54 4.95 -18.59
C ASP A 163 -7.63 4.86 -20.11
N ILE A 164 -8.79 4.50 -20.67
CA ILE A 164 -9.04 4.52 -22.12
C ILE A 164 -10.45 5.00 -22.41
N LEU A 165 -10.54 5.98 -23.31
CA LEU A 165 -11.77 6.48 -23.91
C LEU A 165 -11.86 5.96 -25.34
N GLY A 166 -13.02 5.54 -25.78
CA GLY A 166 -13.23 5.04 -27.13
C GLY A 166 -14.71 4.99 -27.53
N LYS A 167 -14.95 4.36 -28.66
CA LYS A 167 -16.30 4.11 -29.19
C LYS A 167 -16.49 2.64 -29.47
N ASP A 168 -17.67 2.11 -29.20
CA ASP A 168 -18.05 0.78 -29.57
C ASP A 168 -18.37 0.68 -31.09
N ARG A 169 -18.73 -0.52 -31.58
CA ARG A 169 -19.11 -0.76 -32.99
C ARG A 169 -20.31 0.07 -33.43
N ASP A 170 -21.21 0.45 -32.50
CA ASP A 170 -22.42 1.21 -32.78
C ASP A 170 -22.20 2.72 -32.56
N ASN A 171 -20.91 3.14 -32.43
CA ASN A 171 -20.45 4.51 -32.24
C ASN A 171 -20.84 5.14 -30.89
N ASN A 172 -21.26 4.33 -29.89
CA ASN A 172 -21.52 4.82 -28.54
C ASN A 172 -20.20 5.05 -27.79
N LEU A 173 -20.20 6.01 -26.85
CA LEU A 173 -19.06 6.28 -26.00
C LEU A 173 -18.77 5.06 -25.09
N MET A 174 -17.52 4.65 -25.04
CA MET A 174 -17.03 3.59 -24.16
C MET A 174 -15.92 4.10 -23.26
N ILE A 175 -16.07 3.92 -21.96
CA ILE A 175 -15.10 4.28 -20.93
C ILE A 175 -14.54 2.99 -20.34
N LEU A 176 -13.22 2.83 -20.37
CA LEU A 176 -12.53 1.69 -19.77
C LEU A 176 -11.69 2.17 -18.58
N GLU A 177 -11.88 1.50 -17.46
CA GLU A 177 -11.04 1.60 -16.26
C GLU A 177 -10.31 0.28 -16.07
N LEU A 178 -9.00 0.30 -16.18
CA LEU A 178 -8.13 -0.88 -16.10
C LEU A 178 -7.78 -1.17 -14.64
N LYS A 179 -7.76 -2.43 -14.26
CA LYS A 179 -7.31 -2.87 -12.93
C LYS A 179 -6.52 -4.17 -13.05
N ALA A 180 -5.29 -4.14 -12.58
CA ALA A 180 -4.39 -5.29 -12.53
C ALA A 180 -4.91 -6.42 -11.63
N ARG A 181 -5.81 -6.09 -10.70
CA ARG A 181 -6.46 -7.03 -9.80
C ARG A 181 -7.98 -7.02 -10.00
N LYS A 182 -8.67 -7.97 -9.36
CA LYS A 182 -10.14 -8.05 -9.42
C LYS A 182 -10.76 -6.71 -9.00
N ALA A 183 -11.48 -6.08 -9.93
CA ALA A 183 -12.18 -4.83 -9.70
C ALA A 183 -13.26 -5.01 -8.61
N GLY A 184 -13.25 -4.13 -7.63
CA GLY A 184 -14.22 -4.08 -6.54
C GLY A 184 -15.26 -2.97 -6.73
N VAL A 185 -16.07 -2.73 -5.70
CA VAL A 185 -17.11 -1.67 -5.69
C VAL A 185 -16.52 -0.26 -5.93
N SER A 186 -15.26 -0.04 -5.53
CA SER A 186 -14.56 1.23 -5.75
C SER A 186 -14.39 1.57 -7.23
N ALA A 187 -14.02 0.60 -8.08
CA ALA A 187 -13.90 0.80 -9.52
C ALA A 187 -15.24 1.17 -10.18
N VAL A 188 -16.34 0.54 -9.73
CA VAL A 188 -17.68 0.87 -10.20
C VAL A 188 -18.10 2.30 -9.82
N LYS A 189 -17.75 2.73 -8.58
CA LYS A 189 -18.00 4.12 -8.14
C LYS A 189 -17.15 5.13 -8.92
N GLN A 190 -15.95 4.77 -9.30
CA GLN A 190 -15.07 5.59 -10.13
C GLN A 190 -15.64 5.79 -11.52
N LEU A 191 -16.02 4.69 -12.21
CA LEU A 191 -16.68 4.75 -13.51
C LEU A 191 -17.98 5.59 -13.48
N LYS A 192 -18.79 5.46 -12.43
CA LYS A 192 -20.01 6.28 -12.29
C LYS A 192 -19.69 7.78 -12.21
N ARG A 193 -18.62 8.18 -11.52
CA ARG A 193 -18.21 9.59 -11.46
C ARG A 193 -17.75 10.11 -12.82
N TYR A 194 -17.00 9.30 -13.56
CA TYR A 194 -16.58 9.68 -14.92
C TYR A 194 -17.77 9.85 -15.86
N LEU A 195 -18.83 9.07 -15.70
CA LEU A 195 -20.05 9.21 -16.49
C LEU A 195 -20.76 10.55 -16.24
N THR A 196 -20.80 11.04 -15.00
CA THR A 196 -21.40 12.34 -14.70
C THR A 196 -20.67 13.49 -15.39
N ASP A 197 -19.36 13.38 -15.62
CA ASP A 197 -18.58 14.41 -16.33
C ASP A 197 -18.98 14.54 -17.81
N PHE A 198 -19.66 13.55 -18.36
CA PHE A 198 -20.19 13.57 -19.74
C PHE A 198 -21.70 13.85 -19.82
N GLU A 199 -22.43 13.74 -18.70
CA GLU A 199 -23.89 14.03 -18.65
C GLU A 199 -24.18 15.54 -18.66
N ASP A 200 -23.24 16.36 -18.17
CA ASP A 200 -23.37 17.84 -18.14
C ASP A 200 -23.01 18.51 -19.48
N ASP A 201 -22.32 17.82 -20.38
CA ASP A 201 -22.16 18.27 -21.75
C ASP A 201 -23.36 17.79 -22.58
N ASP A 202 -24.06 18.73 -23.24
CA ASP A 202 -25.22 18.53 -24.14
C ASP A 202 -24.91 17.57 -25.33
N ASN A 203 -24.29 16.44 -25.04
CA ASN A 203 -23.78 15.48 -26.01
C ASN A 203 -24.70 14.26 -26.06
N ASP A 204 -25.44 14.16 -27.18
CA ASP A 204 -26.35 13.08 -27.58
C ASP A 204 -25.72 11.67 -27.63
N TYR A 205 -24.52 11.49 -27.01
CA TYR A 205 -23.66 10.30 -27.11
C TYR A 205 -23.81 9.30 -25.95
N LEU A 206 -24.62 9.59 -24.92
CA LEU A 206 -24.80 8.73 -23.74
C LEU A 206 -26.04 7.83 -23.88
N LYS A 207 -26.05 6.91 -24.79
CA LYS A 207 -27.01 5.81 -24.77
C LYS A 207 -26.33 4.49 -24.42
N GLU A 208 -26.42 4.11 -23.15
CA GLU A 208 -26.01 2.82 -22.55
C GLU A 208 -24.52 2.61 -22.23
N CYS A 209 -24.18 2.76 -20.95
CA CYS A 209 -22.92 2.30 -20.40
C CYS A 209 -23.03 0.85 -19.92
N ARG A 210 -22.31 -0.09 -20.57
CA ARG A 210 -22.21 -1.49 -20.13
C ARG A 210 -20.92 -1.72 -19.37
N VAL A 211 -21.02 -2.07 -18.09
CA VAL A 211 -19.88 -2.55 -17.29
C VAL A 211 -19.61 -4.02 -17.63
N GLN A 212 -18.55 -4.32 -18.38
CA GLN A 212 -18.20 -5.70 -18.73
C GLN A 212 -17.17 -6.32 -17.78
N LYS A 213 -17.55 -7.42 -17.12
CA LYS A 213 -16.69 -8.24 -16.24
C LYS A 213 -15.72 -9.19 -16.96
N LYS A 214 -15.63 -9.17 -18.30
CA LYS A 214 -14.98 -10.22 -19.11
C LYS A 214 -13.47 -10.08 -19.36
N THR A 215 -12.88 -8.92 -19.17
CA THR A 215 -11.55 -8.57 -19.70
C THR A 215 -10.39 -9.31 -19.00
N LEU A 216 -10.47 -9.53 -17.69
CA LEU A 216 -9.39 -10.14 -16.90
C LEU A 216 -9.10 -11.61 -17.21
N ARG A 217 -10.05 -12.36 -17.70
CA ARG A 217 -9.87 -13.79 -17.98
C ARG A 217 -9.11 -14.03 -19.29
N LYS A 218 -9.42 -13.26 -20.34
CA LYS A 218 -8.73 -13.32 -21.64
C LYS A 218 -7.28 -12.82 -21.54
N TYR A 219 -7.03 -11.78 -20.75
CA TYR A 219 -5.68 -11.25 -20.53
C TYR A 219 -4.74 -12.28 -19.91
N LYS A 220 -5.19 -13.01 -18.88
CA LYS A 220 -4.40 -14.09 -18.26
C LYS A 220 -4.11 -15.25 -19.20
N GLU A 221 -5.00 -15.55 -20.14
CA GLU A 221 -4.78 -16.57 -21.17
C GLU A 221 -3.76 -16.09 -22.22
N SER A 222 -3.82 -14.81 -22.62
CA SER A 222 -2.86 -14.23 -23.58
C SER A 222 -1.44 -14.11 -23.03
N LEU A 223 -1.27 -13.77 -21.75
CA LEU A 223 0.05 -13.73 -21.10
C LEU A 223 0.68 -15.13 -20.99
N ARG A 224 -0.11 -16.16 -20.70
CA ARG A 224 0.39 -17.54 -20.67
C ARG A 224 0.91 -18.01 -22.03
N THR A 225 0.26 -17.60 -23.11
CA THR A 225 0.67 -17.97 -24.47
C THR A 225 1.96 -17.25 -24.90
N MET A 226 2.23 -16.07 -24.34
CA MET A 226 3.47 -15.29 -24.63
C MET A 226 4.68 -15.73 -23.79
N GLU A 227 4.47 -16.42 -22.65
CA GLU A 227 5.55 -17.00 -21.84
C GLU A 227 5.96 -18.41 -22.33
N GLU A 228 5.18 -19.02 -23.24
CA GLU A 228 5.44 -20.34 -23.83
C GLU A 228 6.05 -20.28 -25.23
N GLU A 229 6.24 -19.09 -25.84
CA GLU A 229 6.97 -18.83 -27.09
C GLU A 229 8.37 -18.23 -26.80
#